data_caa9eacf01e668d930348777af543e13
#
_entry.id   caa9eacf01e668d930348777af543e13
#
_cell.length_a   1.000
_cell.length_b   1.000
_cell.length_c   1.000
_cell.angle_alpha   90.00
_cell.angle_beta   90.00
_cell.angle_gamma   90.00
#
_symmetry.space_group_name_H-M   'P 1'
#
loop_
_entity.id
_entity.type
_entity.pdbx_description
1 polymer ?
#
loop_
_entity_poly.entity_id
_entity_poly.type
_entity_poly.pdbx_seq_one_letter_code
_entity_poly.pdbx_strand_id
1 'polypeptide(L)'
;MKTEDKITEQASHYDNLEQMEVGEILKAINNEDRLVAEAVGRAIPQIEALVTAVEPRMKQGGRLFYVGAGTSGRLGVLDASELPPTFGVPADWVIGLIAGGDEALRNAVEHAEDNKQQGWNDLQKFKPSAEDSVIGIAASGTTPYVIGAVEQAREHGLLTGCITSNPNTPLAAAAEHPIETIVGPEFVTGSSRMKSGTAQKMVLNMISTALMVRMGRVKGNRMVKMQLTNEKLIDRGARMIEESTGLPYDEARRRLLEAGSVDKVLRNK
;
A
#
# COMPACT_ATOMS: atom_id res chain seq x y z
N MET A 1 15.30 -2.18 -20.27
CA MET A 1 16.30 -2.23 -19.19
C MET A 1 16.83 -3.65 -19.11
N LYS A 2 18.14 -3.86 -19.24
CA LYS A 2 18.73 -5.19 -19.08
C LYS A 2 18.74 -5.56 -17.60
N THR A 3 18.74 -6.87 -17.28
CA THR A 3 18.76 -7.34 -15.88
C THR A 3 19.96 -6.79 -15.12
N GLU A 4 21.12 -6.71 -15.78
CA GLU A 4 22.38 -6.17 -15.24
C GLU A 4 22.32 -4.69 -14.82
N ASP A 5 21.38 -3.93 -15.37
CA ASP A 5 21.21 -2.49 -15.06
C ASP A 5 20.33 -2.24 -13.84
N LYS A 6 19.67 -3.28 -13.29
CA LYS A 6 18.72 -3.13 -12.17
C LYS A 6 19.47 -3.16 -10.85
N ILE A 7 19.23 -2.16 -10.01
CA ILE A 7 19.80 -2.09 -8.65
C ILE A 7 19.33 -3.30 -7.80
N THR A 8 18.09 -3.74 -7.97
CA THR A 8 17.52 -4.91 -7.28
C THR A 8 18.19 -6.22 -7.64
N GLU A 9 18.95 -6.29 -8.76
CA GLU A 9 19.70 -7.47 -9.21
C GLU A 9 21.20 -7.35 -8.98
N GLN A 10 21.68 -6.20 -8.49
CA GLN A 10 23.08 -6.00 -8.14
C GLN A 10 23.50 -6.95 -7.03
N ALA A 11 24.78 -7.35 -7.07
CA ALA A 11 25.35 -8.21 -6.04
C ALA A 11 25.21 -7.58 -4.65
N SER A 12 24.91 -8.40 -3.66
CA SER A 12 24.90 -8.02 -2.25
C SER A 12 26.24 -7.43 -1.83
N HIS A 13 26.23 -6.60 -0.79
CA HIS A 13 27.45 -6.12 -0.12
C HIS A 13 28.07 -7.19 0.79
N TYR A 14 27.43 -8.34 0.92
CA TYR A 14 27.83 -9.44 1.81
C TYR A 14 28.07 -10.70 0.99
N ASP A 15 29.16 -11.40 1.32
CA ASP A 15 29.54 -12.65 0.71
C ASP A 15 29.54 -13.80 1.74
N ASN A 16 29.55 -15.04 1.26
CA ASN A 16 29.64 -16.26 2.08
C ASN A 16 28.58 -16.32 3.18
N LEU A 17 27.34 -15.93 2.86
CA LEU A 17 26.24 -15.83 3.83
C LEU A 17 25.99 -17.15 4.58
N GLU A 18 26.21 -18.29 3.92
CA GLU A 18 26.06 -19.64 4.47
C GLU A 18 27.12 -19.98 5.55
N GLN A 19 28.18 -19.16 5.68
CA GLN A 19 29.23 -19.31 6.69
C GLN A 19 29.04 -18.35 7.86
N MET A 20 28.11 -17.42 7.76
CA MET A 20 27.86 -16.42 8.79
C MET A 20 27.13 -17.03 9.99
N GLU A 21 27.53 -16.65 11.19
CA GLU A 21 26.76 -16.94 12.39
C GLU A 21 25.40 -16.22 12.39
N VAL A 22 24.39 -16.83 13.01
CA VAL A 22 23.01 -16.27 13.04
C VAL A 22 22.99 -14.83 13.53
N GLY A 23 23.78 -14.51 14.57
CA GLY A 23 23.87 -13.14 15.11
C GLY A 23 24.44 -12.14 14.11
N GLU A 24 25.37 -12.55 13.25
CA GLU A 24 25.94 -11.71 12.19
C GLU A 24 24.93 -11.48 11.07
N ILE A 25 24.24 -12.52 10.62
CA ILE A 25 23.17 -12.43 9.62
C ILE A 25 22.10 -11.42 10.07
N LEU A 26 21.59 -11.56 11.30
CA LEU A 26 20.54 -10.66 11.82
C LEU A 26 20.99 -9.21 11.94
N LYS A 27 22.24 -8.96 12.37
CA LYS A 27 22.82 -7.63 12.43
C LYS A 27 22.98 -7.01 11.05
N ALA A 28 23.47 -7.80 10.08
CA ALA A 28 23.66 -7.36 8.71
C ALA A 28 22.32 -7.00 8.05
N ILE A 29 21.29 -7.84 8.16
CA ILE A 29 19.94 -7.52 7.68
C ILE A 29 19.40 -6.23 8.34
N ASN A 30 19.52 -6.11 9.66
CA ASN A 30 19.03 -4.90 10.36
C ASN A 30 19.79 -3.62 9.93
N ASN A 31 21.08 -3.73 9.60
CA ASN A 31 21.85 -2.59 9.09
C ASN A 31 21.35 -2.16 7.70
N GLU A 32 21.06 -3.13 6.81
CA GLU A 32 20.47 -2.85 5.51
C GLU A 32 19.06 -2.23 5.63
N ASP A 33 18.22 -2.75 6.53
CA ASP A 33 16.85 -2.27 6.74
C ASP A 33 16.80 -0.83 7.24
N ARG A 34 17.79 -0.34 7.96
CA ARG A 34 17.89 1.08 8.39
C ARG A 34 17.92 2.05 7.21
N LEU A 35 18.46 1.64 6.08
CA LEU A 35 18.57 2.46 4.88
C LEU A 35 17.22 2.66 4.17
N VAL A 36 16.25 1.78 4.44
CA VAL A 36 14.95 1.81 3.78
C VAL A 36 14.16 3.08 4.09
N ALA A 37 14.09 3.47 5.37
CA ALA A 37 13.39 4.68 5.78
C ALA A 37 13.95 5.94 5.13
N GLU A 38 15.27 6.01 4.97
CA GLU A 38 15.95 7.13 4.30
C GLU A 38 15.62 7.14 2.80
N ALA A 39 15.61 5.97 2.14
CA ALA A 39 15.24 5.85 0.73
C ALA A 39 13.79 6.30 0.49
N VAL A 40 12.86 5.88 1.35
CA VAL A 40 11.46 6.32 1.30
C VAL A 40 11.37 7.82 1.61
N GLY A 41 12.16 8.34 2.54
CA GLY A 41 12.23 9.77 2.86
C GLY A 41 12.59 10.63 1.63
N ARG A 42 13.50 10.15 0.78
CA ARG A 42 13.84 10.84 -0.49
C ARG A 42 12.71 10.84 -1.50
N ALA A 43 11.81 9.85 -1.45
CA ALA A 43 10.67 9.73 -2.35
C ALA A 43 9.41 10.50 -1.88
N ILE A 44 9.42 11.16 -0.71
CA ILE A 44 8.27 11.92 -0.19
C ILE A 44 7.67 12.88 -1.21
N PRO A 45 8.44 13.68 -1.98
CA PRO A 45 7.84 14.58 -2.97
C PRO A 45 7.05 13.84 -4.07
N GLN A 46 7.48 12.65 -4.47
CA GLN A 46 6.78 11.80 -5.44
C GLN A 46 5.49 11.22 -4.83
N ILE A 47 5.55 10.79 -3.57
CA ILE A 47 4.38 10.29 -2.81
C ILE A 47 3.35 11.41 -2.64
N GLU A 48 3.78 12.62 -2.28
CA GLU A 48 2.92 13.80 -2.13
C GLU A 48 2.21 14.14 -3.44
N ALA A 49 2.93 14.15 -4.57
CA ALA A 49 2.36 14.42 -5.89
C ALA A 49 1.26 13.41 -6.24
N LEU A 50 1.50 12.12 -6.01
CA LEU A 50 0.49 11.07 -6.25
C LEU A 50 -0.72 11.23 -5.34
N VAL A 51 -0.53 11.38 -4.02
CA VAL A 51 -1.63 11.54 -3.05
C VAL A 51 -2.48 12.76 -3.39
N THR A 52 -1.84 13.88 -3.75
CA THR A 52 -2.52 15.13 -4.13
C THR A 52 -3.38 14.94 -5.39
N ALA A 53 -2.94 14.11 -6.33
CA ALA A 53 -3.69 13.81 -7.55
C ALA A 53 -4.85 12.82 -7.32
N VAL A 54 -4.68 11.84 -6.43
CA VAL A 54 -5.69 10.82 -6.10
C VAL A 54 -6.82 11.38 -5.22
N GLU A 55 -6.50 12.25 -4.24
CA GLU A 55 -7.47 12.79 -3.27
C GLU A 55 -8.76 13.36 -3.91
N PRO A 56 -8.71 14.26 -4.91
CA PRO A 56 -9.91 14.82 -5.52
C PRO A 56 -10.78 13.78 -6.23
N ARG A 57 -10.16 12.78 -6.88
CA ARG A 57 -10.87 11.69 -7.56
C ARG A 57 -11.64 10.83 -6.54
N MET A 58 -11.01 10.44 -5.45
CA MET A 58 -11.69 9.72 -4.37
C MET A 58 -12.83 10.53 -3.72
N LYS A 59 -12.67 11.85 -3.59
CA LYS A 59 -13.74 12.73 -3.11
C LYS A 59 -14.94 12.80 -4.05
N GLN A 60 -14.74 12.58 -5.34
CA GLN A 60 -15.78 12.49 -6.36
C GLN A 60 -16.39 11.09 -6.50
N GLY A 61 -15.98 10.15 -5.67
CA GLY A 61 -16.49 8.78 -5.66
C GLY A 61 -15.63 7.76 -6.40
N GLY A 62 -14.47 8.18 -6.92
CA GLY A 62 -13.48 7.29 -7.51
C GLY A 62 -12.84 6.36 -6.47
N ARG A 63 -12.30 5.25 -6.95
CA ARG A 63 -11.65 4.19 -6.17
C ARG A 63 -10.15 4.16 -6.44
N LEU A 64 -9.41 3.55 -5.55
CA LEU A 64 -7.98 3.30 -5.70
C LEU A 64 -7.72 1.80 -5.89
N PHE A 65 -7.00 1.44 -6.95
CA PHE A 65 -6.58 0.08 -7.23
C PHE A 65 -5.07 -0.06 -7.05
N TYR A 66 -4.66 -1.03 -6.25
CA TYR A 66 -3.29 -1.52 -6.19
C TYR A 66 -3.14 -2.73 -7.11
N VAL A 67 -2.15 -2.76 -7.96
CA VAL A 67 -1.91 -3.85 -8.90
C VAL A 67 -0.46 -4.32 -8.75
N GLY A 68 -0.25 -5.59 -8.39
CA GLY A 68 1.08 -6.13 -8.16
C GLY A 68 1.16 -7.63 -8.43
N ALA A 69 2.39 -8.16 -8.34
CA ALA A 69 2.67 -9.60 -8.39
C ALA A 69 3.51 -10.02 -7.19
N GLY A 70 3.44 -11.28 -6.79
CA GLY A 70 4.24 -11.83 -5.70
C GLY A 70 4.14 -11.02 -4.40
N THR A 71 5.27 -10.63 -3.81
CA THR A 71 5.32 -9.82 -2.58
C THR A 71 4.62 -8.47 -2.76
N SER A 72 4.82 -7.79 -3.89
CA SER A 72 4.22 -6.48 -4.17
C SER A 72 2.69 -6.56 -4.22
N GLY A 73 2.14 -7.58 -4.87
CA GLY A 73 0.69 -7.81 -4.90
C GLY A 73 0.11 -8.12 -3.52
N ARG A 74 0.80 -8.96 -2.72
CA ARG A 74 0.40 -9.26 -1.33
C ARG A 74 0.37 -8.01 -0.46
N LEU A 75 1.35 -7.13 -0.58
CA LEU A 75 1.40 -5.86 0.17
C LEU A 75 0.27 -4.92 -0.23
N GLY A 76 -0.07 -4.83 -1.52
CA GLY A 76 -1.22 -4.06 -1.99
C GLY A 76 -2.55 -4.58 -1.43
N VAL A 77 -2.76 -5.90 -1.44
CA VAL A 77 -3.95 -6.53 -0.85
C VAL A 77 -3.99 -6.33 0.67
N LEU A 78 -2.85 -6.49 1.35
CA LEU A 78 -2.74 -6.27 2.79
C LEU A 78 -3.17 -4.84 3.16
N ASP A 79 -2.56 -3.82 2.54
CA ASP A 79 -2.87 -2.42 2.85
C ASP A 79 -4.36 -2.11 2.59
N ALA A 80 -4.90 -2.53 1.44
CA ALA A 80 -6.31 -2.35 1.10
C ALA A 80 -7.26 -2.99 2.12
N SER A 81 -6.95 -4.21 2.59
CA SER A 81 -7.78 -4.98 3.52
C SER A 81 -7.88 -4.37 4.93
N GLU A 82 -6.89 -3.58 5.33
CA GLU A 82 -6.86 -2.93 6.65
C GLU A 82 -7.68 -1.62 6.72
N LEU A 83 -8.07 -1.04 5.58
CA LEU A 83 -8.76 0.25 5.56
C LEU A 83 -10.21 0.19 6.08
N PRO A 84 -11.02 -0.82 5.73
CA PRO A 84 -12.38 -0.93 6.26
C PRO A 84 -12.43 -1.00 7.79
N PRO A 85 -11.71 -1.90 8.48
CA PRO A 85 -11.77 -1.96 9.94
C PRO A 85 -11.16 -0.72 10.61
N THR A 86 -10.11 -0.13 10.02
CA THR A 86 -9.39 0.98 10.61
C THR A 86 -10.12 2.31 10.42
N PHE A 87 -10.62 2.59 9.23
CA PHE A 87 -11.16 3.90 8.85
C PHE A 87 -12.67 3.89 8.56
N GLY A 88 -13.32 2.73 8.63
CA GLY A 88 -14.75 2.58 8.37
C GLY A 88 -15.15 2.95 6.96
N VAL A 89 -14.29 2.68 5.99
CA VAL A 89 -14.58 2.87 4.56
C VAL A 89 -15.18 1.59 3.96
N PRO A 90 -15.94 1.69 2.87
CA PRO A 90 -16.34 0.53 2.09
C PRO A 90 -15.14 -0.29 1.60
N ALA A 91 -15.27 -1.61 1.54
CA ALA A 91 -14.18 -2.50 1.11
C ALA A 91 -13.78 -2.31 -0.37
N ASP A 92 -14.63 -1.69 -1.14
CA ASP A 92 -14.42 -1.38 -2.56
C ASP A 92 -13.82 0.01 -2.82
N TRP A 93 -13.49 0.80 -1.80
CA TRP A 93 -12.82 2.08 -1.98
C TRP A 93 -11.36 1.93 -2.36
N VAL A 94 -10.68 0.97 -1.77
CA VAL A 94 -9.31 0.61 -2.11
C VAL A 94 -9.23 -0.90 -2.32
N ILE A 95 -8.77 -1.32 -3.47
CA ILE A 95 -8.82 -2.71 -3.92
C ILE A 95 -7.42 -3.15 -4.31
N GLY A 96 -6.95 -4.25 -3.74
CA GLY A 96 -5.68 -4.87 -4.12
C GLY A 96 -5.91 -5.99 -5.14
N LEU A 97 -5.18 -5.93 -6.25
CA LEU A 97 -5.14 -6.97 -7.29
C LEU A 97 -3.76 -7.61 -7.31
N ILE A 98 -3.73 -8.92 -7.37
CA ILE A 98 -2.51 -9.72 -7.43
C ILE A 98 -2.53 -10.65 -8.64
N ALA A 99 -1.42 -10.72 -9.37
CA ALA A 99 -1.24 -11.70 -10.45
C ALA A 99 -1.45 -13.12 -9.92
N GLY A 100 -2.33 -13.89 -10.57
CA GLY A 100 -2.74 -15.22 -10.10
C GLY A 100 -3.94 -15.23 -9.16
N GLY A 101 -4.52 -14.04 -8.82
CA GLY A 101 -5.73 -13.93 -8.00
C GLY A 101 -5.51 -14.34 -6.53
N ASP A 102 -6.61 -14.65 -5.83
CA ASP A 102 -6.59 -14.93 -4.38
C ASP A 102 -5.70 -16.11 -3.99
N GLU A 103 -5.52 -17.10 -4.87
CA GLU A 103 -4.61 -18.21 -4.63
C GLU A 103 -3.17 -17.72 -4.44
N ALA A 104 -2.75 -16.72 -5.23
CA ALA A 104 -1.41 -16.14 -5.16
C ALA A 104 -1.11 -15.42 -3.83
N LEU A 105 -2.11 -15.15 -2.99
CA LEU A 105 -1.88 -14.63 -1.63
C LEU A 105 -1.15 -15.64 -0.74
N ARG A 106 -1.40 -16.92 -0.92
CA ARG A 106 -0.85 -18.02 -0.09
C ARG A 106 0.18 -18.85 -0.81
N ASN A 107 -0.03 -19.13 -2.10
CA ASN A 107 0.79 -20.00 -2.93
C ASN A 107 1.46 -19.19 -4.05
N ALA A 108 2.63 -19.66 -4.54
CA ALA A 108 3.17 -19.11 -5.78
C ALA A 108 2.34 -19.64 -6.96
N VAL A 109 1.90 -18.74 -7.84
CA VAL A 109 1.25 -19.11 -9.11
C VAL A 109 2.25 -18.79 -10.22
N GLU A 110 2.83 -19.84 -10.76
CA GLU A 110 3.87 -19.75 -11.79
C GLU A 110 3.36 -18.99 -13.02
N HIS A 111 4.23 -18.16 -13.63
CA HIS A 111 3.96 -17.41 -14.86
C HIS A 111 2.80 -16.42 -14.82
N ALA A 112 2.11 -16.25 -13.70
CA ALA A 112 0.97 -15.30 -13.61
C ALA A 112 1.39 -13.85 -13.86
N GLU A 113 2.63 -13.49 -13.52
CA GLU A 113 3.16 -12.13 -13.68
C GLU A 113 3.63 -11.82 -15.12
N ASP A 114 3.81 -12.84 -15.97
CA ASP A 114 4.32 -12.69 -17.33
C ASP A 114 3.23 -12.24 -18.33
N ASN A 115 1.96 -12.40 -17.97
CA ASN A 115 0.84 -12.05 -18.85
C ASN A 115 0.52 -10.55 -18.78
N LYS A 116 0.99 -9.81 -19.80
CA LYS A 116 0.80 -8.34 -19.87
C LYS A 116 -0.68 -7.92 -19.92
N GLN A 117 -1.56 -8.70 -20.55
CA GLN A 117 -2.97 -8.35 -20.71
C GLN A 117 -3.81 -8.66 -19.44
N GLN A 118 -3.37 -9.63 -18.63
CA GLN A 118 -4.19 -10.14 -17.53
C GLN A 118 -4.43 -9.09 -16.45
N GLY A 119 -3.47 -8.19 -16.18
CA GLY A 119 -3.63 -7.13 -15.17
C GLY A 119 -4.80 -6.19 -15.48
N TRP A 120 -4.95 -5.82 -16.76
CA TRP A 120 -6.10 -5.04 -17.21
C TRP A 120 -7.41 -5.85 -17.17
N ASN A 121 -7.39 -7.11 -17.60
CA ASN A 121 -8.55 -8.00 -17.54
C ASN A 121 -9.08 -8.16 -16.11
N ASP A 122 -8.19 -8.25 -15.12
CA ASP A 122 -8.57 -8.33 -13.72
C ASP A 122 -9.18 -7.01 -13.22
N LEU A 123 -8.61 -5.88 -13.61
CA LEU A 123 -9.15 -4.56 -13.30
C LEU A 123 -10.56 -4.35 -13.91
N GLN A 124 -10.78 -4.77 -15.15
CA GLN A 124 -12.07 -4.65 -15.84
C GLN A 124 -13.23 -5.35 -15.12
N LYS A 125 -12.98 -6.39 -14.33
CA LYS A 125 -14.00 -7.05 -13.51
C LYS A 125 -14.70 -6.10 -12.55
N PHE A 126 -14.02 -5.03 -12.15
CA PHE A 126 -14.54 -3.97 -11.28
C PHE A 126 -15.18 -2.81 -12.04
N LYS A 127 -15.25 -2.87 -13.38
CA LYS A 127 -15.81 -1.82 -14.23
C LYS A 127 -15.22 -0.44 -13.88
N PRO A 128 -13.91 -0.24 -14.08
CA PRO A 128 -13.25 1.00 -13.71
C PRO A 128 -13.78 2.18 -14.53
N SER A 129 -13.73 3.36 -13.95
CA SER A 129 -14.14 4.63 -14.56
C SER A 129 -12.98 5.63 -14.58
N ALA A 130 -13.14 6.73 -15.30
CA ALA A 130 -12.14 7.79 -15.35
C ALA A 130 -11.87 8.46 -13.98
N GLU A 131 -12.77 8.33 -13.02
CA GLU A 131 -12.57 8.83 -11.65
C GLU A 131 -11.67 7.92 -10.81
N ASP A 132 -11.46 6.68 -11.24
CA ASP A 132 -10.63 5.72 -10.51
C ASP A 132 -9.13 6.00 -10.71
N SER A 133 -8.32 5.49 -9.79
CA SER A 133 -6.87 5.60 -9.82
C SER A 133 -6.23 4.21 -9.71
N VAL A 134 -5.11 3.98 -10.40
CA VAL A 134 -4.37 2.71 -10.39
C VAL A 134 -2.93 2.97 -9.97
N ILE A 135 -2.43 2.20 -9.01
CA ILE A 135 -1.03 2.20 -8.59
C ILE A 135 -0.43 0.82 -8.87
N GLY A 136 0.47 0.76 -9.83
CA GLY A 136 1.26 -0.43 -10.13
C GLY A 136 2.40 -0.60 -9.14
N ILE A 137 2.59 -1.80 -8.59
CA ILE A 137 3.61 -2.10 -7.58
C ILE A 137 4.51 -3.21 -8.12
N ALA A 138 5.77 -2.88 -8.41
CA ALA A 138 6.78 -3.85 -8.84
C ALA A 138 8.19 -3.36 -8.49
N ALA A 139 8.90 -4.08 -7.63
CA ALA A 139 10.26 -3.70 -7.22
C ALA A 139 11.21 -3.59 -8.41
N SER A 140 11.14 -4.54 -9.34
CA SER A 140 11.94 -4.52 -10.58
C SER A 140 11.53 -3.40 -11.55
N GLY A 141 10.26 -2.98 -11.49
CA GLY A 141 9.66 -2.05 -12.46
C GLY A 141 9.50 -2.63 -13.87
N THR A 142 9.60 -3.96 -14.04
CA THR A 142 9.55 -4.64 -15.33
C THR A 142 8.52 -5.76 -15.45
N THR A 143 7.69 -5.97 -14.43
CA THR A 143 6.68 -7.03 -14.37
C THR A 143 5.57 -6.79 -15.42
N PRO A 144 5.40 -7.67 -16.42
CA PRO A 144 4.48 -7.44 -17.54
C PRO A 144 3.02 -7.23 -17.11
N TYR A 145 2.52 -8.05 -16.19
CA TYR A 145 1.18 -7.93 -15.61
C TYR A 145 0.88 -6.51 -15.09
N VAL A 146 1.84 -5.93 -14.35
CA VAL A 146 1.70 -4.61 -13.73
C VAL A 146 1.80 -3.49 -14.77
N ILE A 147 2.79 -3.60 -15.69
CA ILE A 147 2.98 -2.61 -16.76
C ILE A 147 1.72 -2.56 -17.63
N GLY A 148 1.22 -3.72 -18.06
CA GLY A 148 0.03 -3.77 -18.92
C GLY A 148 -1.22 -3.18 -18.25
N ALA A 149 -1.42 -3.43 -16.94
CA ALA A 149 -2.51 -2.82 -16.19
C ALA A 149 -2.41 -1.29 -16.15
N VAL A 150 -1.21 -0.74 -15.87
CA VAL A 150 -0.98 0.71 -15.77
C VAL A 150 -1.11 1.38 -17.13
N GLU A 151 -0.52 0.82 -18.21
CA GLU A 151 -0.64 1.35 -19.57
C GLU A 151 -2.10 1.43 -20.00
N GLN A 152 -2.85 0.33 -19.86
CA GLN A 152 -4.26 0.28 -20.23
C GLN A 152 -5.13 1.18 -19.36
N ALA A 153 -4.87 1.27 -18.07
CA ALA A 153 -5.57 2.21 -17.18
C ALA A 153 -5.39 3.66 -17.66
N ARG A 154 -4.16 4.05 -17.99
CA ARG A 154 -3.85 5.39 -18.53
C ARG A 154 -4.55 5.66 -19.86
N GLU A 155 -4.53 4.71 -20.81
CA GLU A 155 -5.24 4.82 -22.09
C GLU A 155 -6.75 5.03 -21.92
N HIS A 156 -7.34 4.48 -20.84
CA HIS A 156 -8.75 4.63 -20.49
C HIS A 156 -9.05 5.84 -19.58
N GLY A 157 -8.07 6.72 -19.35
CA GLY A 157 -8.26 7.98 -18.60
C GLY A 157 -8.24 7.85 -17.09
N LEU A 158 -7.89 6.68 -16.53
CA LEU A 158 -7.65 6.54 -15.09
C LEU A 158 -6.35 7.27 -14.71
N LEU A 159 -6.29 7.81 -13.49
CA LEU A 159 -5.03 8.32 -12.95
C LEU A 159 -4.08 7.15 -12.68
N THR A 160 -2.83 7.29 -13.05
CA THR A 160 -1.85 6.22 -12.89
C THR A 160 -0.66 6.63 -12.05
N GLY A 161 -0.31 5.78 -11.08
CA GLY A 161 0.91 5.84 -10.30
C GLY A 161 1.67 4.52 -10.32
N CYS A 162 2.89 4.52 -9.83
CA CYS A 162 3.60 3.28 -9.58
C CYS A 162 4.60 3.39 -8.43
N ILE A 163 5.00 2.22 -7.90
CA ILE A 163 6.05 2.08 -6.88
C ILE A 163 7.08 1.08 -7.41
N THR A 164 8.33 1.52 -7.55
CA THR A 164 9.45 0.71 -8.01
C THR A 164 10.71 0.97 -7.19
N SER A 165 11.66 0.03 -7.18
CA SER A 165 12.95 0.15 -6.48
C SER A 165 14.12 0.31 -7.44
N ASN A 166 13.85 0.56 -8.71
CA ASN A 166 14.83 0.88 -9.74
C ASN A 166 14.46 2.20 -10.44
N PRO A 167 15.44 3.02 -10.84
CA PRO A 167 15.17 4.23 -11.57
C PRO A 167 14.85 3.96 -13.07
N ASN A 168 14.11 4.86 -13.69
CA ASN A 168 13.87 4.86 -15.13
C ASN A 168 13.32 3.53 -15.67
N THR A 169 12.43 2.88 -14.94
CA THR A 169 11.86 1.60 -15.36
C THR A 169 10.75 1.75 -16.39
N PRO A 170 10.43 0.68 -17.17
CA PRO A 170 9.25 0.68 -18.04
C PRO A 170 7.95 1.00 -17.29
N LEU A 171 7.80 0.51 -16.04
CA LEU A 171 6.65 0.82 -15.22
C LEU A 171 6.58 2.31 -14.83
N ALA A 172 7.73 2.92 -14.48
CA ALA A 172 7.79 4.34 -14.17
C ALA A 172 7.46 5.20 -15.42
N ALA A 173 7.87 4.78 -16.61
CA ALA A 173 7.53 5.46 -17.86
C ALA A 173 6.04 5.34 -18.24
N ALA A 174 5.38 4.24 -17.86
CA ALA A 174 3.97 4.02 -18.10
C ALA A 174 3.06 4.87 -17.18
N ALA A 175 3.50 5.15 -15.96
CA ALA A 175 2.73 5.88 -14.95
C ALA A 175 2.88 7.40 -15.05
N GLU A 176 1.83 8.15 -14.68
CA GLU A 176 1.86 9.63 -14.61
C GLU A 176 2.58 10.10 -13.32
N HIS A 177 2.47 9.34 -12.24
CA HIS A 177 3.05 9.65 -10.93
C HIS A 177 3.94 8.50 -10.45
N PRO A 178 5.18 8.36 -10.96
CA PRO A 178 6.10 7.32 -10.51
C PRO A 178 6.69 7.66 -9.13
N ILE A 179 6.80 6.62 -8.29
CA ILE A 179 7.50 6.67 -6.99
C ILE A 179 8.67 5.68 -7.08
N GLU A 180 9.89 6.19 -7.00
CA GLU A 180 11.12 5.42 -7.10
C GLU A 180 11.82 5.37 -5.74
N THR A 181 11.71 4.23 -5.04
CA THR A 181 12.34 4.00 -3.74
C THR A 181 13.64 3.23 -3.91
N ILE A 182 14.74 3.93 -4.11
CA ILE A 182 16.06 3.33 -4.40
C ILE A 182 16.71 2.89 -3.09
N VAL A 183 16.54 1.61 -2.75
CA VAL A 183 17.02 0.99 -1.49
C VAL A 183 18.41 0.32 -1.59
N GLY A 184 19.02 0.32 -2.78
CA GLY A 184 20.27 -0.39 -3.04
C GLY A 184 20.08 -1.92 -3.22
N PRO A 185 21.20 -2.66 -3.39
CA PRO A 185 21.18 -4.12 -3.50
C PRO A 185 20.58 -4.77 -2.25
N GLU A 186 19.90 -5.91 -2.43
CA GLU A 186 19.33 -6.66 -1.30
C GLU A 186 20.42 -7.42 -0.51
N PHE A 187 20.17 -7.74 0.76
CA PHE A 187 21.05 -8.56 1.57
C PHE A 187 21.30 -9.93 0.95
N VAL A 188 20.27 -10.56 0.41
CA VAL A 188 20.39 -11.73 -0.49
C VAL A 188 20.15 -11.21 -1.90
N THR A 189 21.14 -11.29 -2.77
CA THR A 189 21.10 -10.80 -4.15
C THR A 189 19.78 -11.17 -4.85
N GLY A 190 19.08 -10.19 -5.41
CA GLY A 190 17.82 -10.38 -6.15
C GLY A 190 16.59 -10.65 -5.27
N SER A 191 16.73 -10.76 -3.94
CA SER A 191 15.60 -11.07 -3.04
C SER A 191 14.79 -9.83 -2.68
N SER A 192 14.09 -9.27 -3.67
CA SER A 192 13.32 -8.00 -3.55
C SER A 192 12.14 -8.03 -2.56
N ARG A 193 11.84 -9.20 -1.94
CA ARG A 193 10.90 -9.28 -0.82
C ARG A 193 11.42 -8.62 0.47
N MET A 194 12.73 -8.29 0.55
CA MET A 194 13.40 -7.73 1.73
C MET A 194 13.28 -6.20 1.74
N LYS A 195 14.34 -5.44 1.44
CA LYS A 195 14.33 -3.97 1.51
C LYS A 195 13.31 -3.34 0.57
N SER A 196 13.23 -3.82 -0.67
CA SER A 196 12.24 -3.32 -1.63
C SER A 196 10.81 -3.54 -1.15
N GLY A 197 10.51 -4.74 -0.61
CA GLY A 197 9.20 -5.03 0.01
C GLY A 197 8.91 -4.13 1.22
N THR A 198 9.90 -3.90 2.09
CA THR A 198 9.78 -2.99 3.23
C THR A 198 9.49 -1.56 2.77
N ALA A 199 10.20 -1.06 1.76
CA ALA A 199 9.96 0.26 1.18
C ALA A 199 8.54 0.38 0.59
N GLN A 200 8.09 -0.62 -0.17
CA GLN A 200 6.73 -0.66 -0.72
C GLN A 200 5.67 -0.59 0.39
N LYS A 201 5.84 -1.39 1.46
CA LYS A 201 4.93 -1.34 2.61
C LYS A 201 4.87 0.05 3.24
N MET A 202 6.00 0.72 3.42
CA MET A 202 6.05 2.08 3.97
C MET A 202 5.33 3.07 3.07
N VAL A 203 5.57 3.02 1.75
CA VAL A 203 4.92 3.91 0.77
C VAL A 203 3.41 3.69 0.73
N LEU A 204 2.95 2.43 0.67
CA LEU A 204 1.52 2.10 0.69
C LEU A 204 0.83 2.66 1.93
N ASN A 205 1.41 2.46 3.12
CA ASN A 205 0.86 3.02 4.36
C ASN A 205 0.86 4.56 4.36
N MET A 206 1.85 5.22 3.77
CA MET A 206 1.86 6.68 3.63
C MET A 206 0.73 7.15 2.72
N ILE A 207 0.55 6.52 1.56
CA ILE A 207 -0.50 6.85 0.59
C ILE A 207 -1.89 6.66 1.22
N SER A 208 -2.18 5.45 1.71
CA SER A 208 -3.49 5.12 2.23
C SER A 208 -3.84 5.94 3.48
N THR A 209 -2.91 6.08 4.42
CA THR A 209 -3.15 6.88 5.64
C THR A 209 -3.36 8.36 5.30
N ALA A 210 -2.51 8.95 4.44
CA ALA A 210 -2.68 10.34 4.04
C ALA A 210 -4.04 10.57 3.36
N LEU A 211 -4.46 9.70 2.44
CA LEU A 211 -5.78 9.75 1.82
C LEU A 211 -6.90 9.67 2.86
N MET A 212 -6.83 8.72 3.79
CA MET A 212 -7.86 8.57 4.84
C MET A 212 -7.93 9.77 5.78
N VAL A 213 -6.79 10.38 6.13
CA VAL A 213 -6.75 11.65 6.89
C VAL A 213 -7.43 12.77 6.09
N ARG A 214 -7.08 12.92 4.81
CA ARG A 214 -7.63 13.95 3.91
C ARG A 214 -9.12 13.73 3.59
N MET A 215 -9.59 12.48 3.66
CA MET A 215 -11.01 12.09 3.52
C MET A 215 -11.80 12.24 4.83
N GLY A 216 -11.21 12.83 5.89
CA GLY A 216 -11.88 13.10 7.16
C GLY A 216 -12.21 11.84 7.98
N ARG A 217 -11.41 10.78 7.84
CA ARG A 217 -11.57 9.54 8.61
C ARG A 217 -10.85 9.58 9.96
N VAL A 218 -9.99 10.58 10.15
CA VAL A 218 -9.22 10.83 11.37
C VAL A 218 -9.58 12.19 11.94
N LYS A 219 -9.69 12.32 13.26
CA LYS A 219 -9.88 13.57 13.99
C LYS A 219 -8.80 13.70 15.07
N GLY A 220 -8.02 14.79 15.04
CA GLY A 220 -6.77 14.86 15.79
C GLY A 220 -5.82 13.76 15.31
N ASN A 221 -5.49 12.83 16.20
CA ASN A 221 -4.67 11.64 15.89
C ASN A 221 -5.45 10.32 16.04
N ARG A 222 -6.81 10.37 15.99
CA ARG A 222 -7.68 9.23 16.31
C ARG A 222 -8.57 8.83 15.15
N MET A 223 -8.75 7.52 14.97
CA MET A 223 -9.63 6.90 13.98
C MET A 223 -11.09 6.94 14.46
N VAL A 224 -11.80 8.03 14.21
CA VAL A 224 -13.16 8.28 14.75
C VAL A 224 -14.27 7.52 14.01
N LYS A 225 -13.94 6.89 12.88
CA LYS A 225 -14.90 6.15 12.04
C LYS A 225 -14.60 4.65 11.95
N MET A 226 -13.71 4.13 12.80
CA MET A 226 -13.40 2.69 12.83
C MET A 226 -14.66 1.85 13.04
N GLN A 227 -14.69 0.67 12.43
CA GLN A 227 -15.79 -0.27 12.62
C GLN A 227 -15.69 -0.94 14.00
N LEU A 228 -16.85 -1.12 14.66
CA LEU A 228 -16.94 -1.74 15.99
C LEU A 228 -17.06 -3.27 15.89
N THR A 229 -16.13 -3.91 15.19
CA THR A 229 -16.20 -5.34 14.84
C THR A 229 -15.70 -6.28 15.92
N ASN A 230 -15.06 -5.77 16.97
CA ASN A 230 -14.57 -6.58 18.09
C ASN A 230 -14.45 -5.74 19.37
N GLU A 231 -14.34 -6.41 20.53
CA GLU A 231 -14.29 -5.77 21.86
C GLU A 231 -13.12 -4.77 21.99
N LYS A 232 -11.96 -5.04 21.38
CA LYS A 232 -10.81 -4.12 21.37
C LYS A 232 -11.15 -2.78 20.71
N LEU A 233 -11.89 -2.80 19.59
CA LEU A 233 -12.30 -1.59 18.87
C LEU A 233 -13.42 -0.87 19.61
N ILE A 234 -14.33 -1.59 20.27
CA ILE A 234 -15.37 -1.02 21.13
C ILE A 234 -14.72 -0.33 22.34
N ASP A 235 -13.81 -0.98 23.06
CA ASP A 235 -13.08 -0.39 24.19
C ASP A 235 -12.32 0.87 23.76
N ARG A 236 -11.59 0.81 22.65
CA ARG A 236 -10.88 1.98 22.10
C ARG A 236 -11.83 3.14 21.80
N GLY A 237 -12.98 2.86 21.18
CA GLY A 237 -13.99 3.88 20.88
C GLY A 237 -14.62 4.49 22.14
N ALA A 238 -14.93 3.68 23.14
CA ALA A 238 -15.46 4.14 24.43
C ALA A 238 -14.47 5.08 25.14
N ARG A 239 -13.18 4.71 25.21
CA ARG A 239 -12.14 5.58 25.79
C ARG A 239 -11.97 6.90 25.03
N MET A 240 -12.06 6.87 23.71
CA MET A 240 -12.03 8.10 22.91
C MET A 240 -13.18 9.06 23.26
N ILE A 241 -14.38 8.52 23.49
CA ILE A 241 -15.54 9.30 23.89
C ILE A 241 -15.36 9.83 25.32
N GLU A 242 -14.99 8.96 26.26
CA GLU A 242 -14.68 9.31 27.66
C GLU A 242 -13.73 10.52 27.73
N GLU A 243 -12.56 10.39 27.08
CA GLU A 243 -11.54 11.46 27.07
C GLU A 243 -12.00 12.75 26.36
N SER A 244 -12.84 12.63 25.33
CA SER A 244 -13.30 13.79 24.57
C SER A 244 -14.50 14.50 25.19
N THR A 245 -15.24 13.79 26.08
CA THR A 245 -16.52 14.28 26.61
C THR A 245 -16.53 14.42 28.12
N GLY A 246 -15.64 13.75 28.84
CA GLY A 246 -15.67 13.62 30.31
C GLY A 246 -16.74 12.66 30.84
N LEU A 247 -17.46 11.96 29.95
CA LEU A 247 -18.43 10.93 30.37
C LEU A 247 -17.72 9.74 31.03
N PRO A 248 -18.35 9.08 32.04
CA PRO A 248 -17.86 7.82 32.57
C PRO A 248 -17.77 6.77 31.45
N TYR A 249 -16.79 5.84 31.55
CA TYR A 249 -16.53 4.82 30.54
C TYR A 249 -17.77 4.00 30.14
N ASP A 250 -18.57 3.54 31.12
CA ASP A 250 -19.76 2.74 30.85
C ASP A 250 -20.81 3.50 30.03
N GLU A 251 -20.99 4.78 30.33
CA GLU A 251 -21.89 5.66 29.58
C GLU A 251 -21.33 5.95 28.18
N ALA A 252 -20.04 6.19 28.05
CA ALA A 252 -19.37 6.38 26.77
C ALA A 252 -19.50 5.12 25.90
N ARG A 253 -19.31 3.93 26.48
CA ARG A 253 -19.50 2.64 25.79
C ARG A 253 -20.95 2.43 25.34
N ARG A 254 -21.91 2.72 26.19
CA ARG A 254 -23.33 2.63 25.86
C ARG A 254 -23.68 3.51 24.66
N ARG A 255 -23.30 4.80 24.71
CA ARG A 255 -23.54 5.76 23.60
C ARG A 255 -22.83 5.37 22.33
N LEU A 256 -21.62 4.81 22.42
CA LEU A 256 -20.89 4.31 21.26
C LEU A 256 -21.66 3.19 20.54
N LEU A 257 -22.18 2.22 21.31
CA LEU A 257 -22.92 1.08 20.75
C LEU A 257 -24.26 1.53 20.14
N GLU A 258 -24.96 2.47 20.78
CA GLU A 258 -26.20 3.05 20.25
C GLU A 258 -25.97 3.87 18.96
N ALA A 259 -24.93 4.67 18.91
CA ALA A 259 -24.64 5.52 17.76
C ALA A 259 -23.92 4.77 16.61
N GLY A 260 -23.24 3.66 16.91
CA GLY A 260 -22.50 2.85 15.96
C GLY A 260 -21.15 3.44 15.51
N SER A 261 -20.75 4.62 15.98
CA SER A 261 -19.42 5.20 15.73
C SER A 261 -19.08 6.32 16.69
N VAL A 262 -17.78 6.52 16.95
CA VAL A 262 -17.26 7.63 17.78
C VAL A 262 -17.63 8.98 17.17
N ASP A 263 -17.50 9.14 15.84
CA ASP A 263 -17.80 10.38 15.12
C ASP A 263 -19.25 10.83 15.36
N LYS A 264 -20.23 9.91 15.31
CA LYS A 264 -21.64 10.25 15.57
C LYS A 264 -21.87 10.71 17.00
N VAL A 265 -21.25 10.06 17.99
CA VAL A 265 -21.36 10.49 19.40
C VAL A 265 -20.77 11.89 19.60
N LEU A 266 -19.60 12.16 18.98
CA LEU A 266 -18.92 13.45 19.14
C LEU A 266 -19.57 14.62 18.36
N ARG A 267 -20.40 14.34 17.34
CA ARG A 267 -21.16 15.38 16.61
C ARG A 267 -22.46 15.76 17.28
N ASN A 268 -23.05 14.89 18.08
CA ASN A 268 -24.32 15.08 18.78
C ASN A 268 -24.13 15.69 20.18
N LYS A 269 -23.03 16.46 20.34
CA LYS A 269 -22.75 17.24 21.56
C LYS A 269 -23.50 18.56 21.60
#